data_cbf496c2f3a7906fb387770419287f15
#
_entry.id   cbf496c2f3a7906fb387770419287f15
#
_cell.length_a   1.000
_cell.length_b   1.000
_cell.length_c   1.000
_cell.angle_alpha   90.00
_cell.angle_beta   90.00
_cell.angle_gamma   90.00
#
_symmetry.space_group_name_H-M   'P 1'
#
loop_
_entity.id
_entity.type
_entity.pdbx_description
1 polymer ?
#
loop_
_entity_poly.entity_id
_entity_poly.type
_entity_poly.pdbx_seq_one_letter_code
_entity_poly.pdbx_strand_id
1 'polypeptide(L)'
;MKLAILSDIHGNIFALEAVLEQIEQIGVERIIFLGDFTGYYYHSKEVFERLIQLKATMILGNHEHMLFDCADGILDAEVLRHKYGSGHKLALQQFSNVELDNIKRLPDYHLEIIDNFSIGCYHGAPFDPNFYLYPDANSEILSRCDIGIDFIFVGHSHYPFITQLEHGTLVNVGSIGQSRKAGGVASWCLFDIDKCELQLKSTYYDTQNLIKLVDFYDPDIEYLSKILKRGLYEE
;
A
#
# COMPACT_ATOMS: atom_id res chain seq x y z
N MET A 1 -17.44 2.38 -14.98
CA MET A 1 -16.88 2.87 -13.68
C MET A 1 -15.40 2.55 -13.59
N LYS A 2 -14.59 3.52 -13.16
CA LYS A 2 -13.13 3.34 -12.99
C LYS A 2 -12.77 3.32 -11.50
N LEU A 3 -12.04 2.29 -11.08
CA LEU A 3 -11.49 2.15 -9.74
C LEU A 3 -9.98 2.38 -9.77
N ALA A 4 -9.44 3.09 -8.78
CA ALA A 4 -8.01 3.06 -8.45
C ALA A 4 -7.80 2.17 -7.22
N ILE A 5 -6.94 1.18 -7.34
CA ILE A 5 -6.56 0.31 -6.24
C ILE A 5 -5.12 0.65 -5.84
N LEU A 6 -4.96 1.09 -4.60
CA LEU A 6 -3.74 1.63 -4.01
C LEU A 6 -3.31 0.75 -2.85
N SER A 7 -2.00 0.66 -2.57
CA SER A 7 -1.45 -0.07 -1.42
C SER A 7 -0.11 0.51 -0.97
N ASP A 8 0.27 0.23 0.27
CA ASP A 8 1.64 0.38 0.76
C ASP A 8 2.19 1.79 0.55
N ILE A 9 1.49 2.81 1.11
CA ILE A 9 1.90 4.23 0.99
C ILE A 9 3.02 4.56 1.97
N HIS A 10 3.01 3.93 3.15
CA HIS A 10 4.09 4.02 4.14
C HIS A 10 4.50 5.44 4.51
N GLY A 11 3.55 6.34 4.75
CA GLY A 11 3.82 7.72 5.13
C GLY A 11 4.48 8.57 4.04
N ASN A 12 4.49 8.12 2.80
CA ASN A 12 5.04 8.85 1.66
C ASN A 12 3.96 9.70 0.98
N ILE A 13 3.68 10.86 1.56
CA ILE A 13 2.66 11.78 1.03
C ILE A 13 3.02 12.29 -0.38
N PHE A 14 4.31 12.46 -0.69
CA PHE A 14 4.76 12.96 -2.00
C PHE A 14 4.39 12.00 -3.13
N ALA A 15 4.57 10.70 -2.91
CA ALA A 15 4.16 9.68 -3.85
C ALA A 15 2.63 9.60 -3.99
N LEU A 16 1.91 9.70 -2.87
CA LEU A 16 0.45 9.69 -2.87
C LEU A 16 -0.11 10.87 -3.68
N GLU A 17 0.34 12.10 -3.44
CA GLU A 17 -0.20 13.27 -4.15
C GLU A 17 0.08 13.18 -5.67
N ALA A 18 1.26 12.71 -6.09
CA ALA A 18 1.53 12.48 -7.52
C ALA A 18 0.57 11.44 -8.15
N VAL A 19 0.23 10.38 -7.41
CA VAL A 19 -0.75 9.38 -7.86
C VAL A 19 -2.15 10.01 -7.93
N LEU A 20 -2.53 10.82 -6.94
CA LEU A 20 -3.84 11.45 -6.90
C LEU A 20 -4.04 12.45 -8.04
N GLU A 21 -3.02 13.22 -8.42
CA GLU A 21 -3.06 14.07 -9.62
C GLU A 21 -3.35 13.25 -10.89
N GLN A 22 -2.74 12.09 -11.04
CA GLN A 22 -2.98 11.21 -12.17
C GLN A 22 -4.39 10.58 -12.13
N ILE A 23 -4.86 10.18 -10.94
CA ILE A 23 -6.20 9.65 -10.70
C ILE A 23 -7.28 10.67 -11.12
N GLU A 24 -7.10 11.93 -10.74
CA GLU A 24 -8.00 13.03 -11.11
C GLU A 24 -8.05 13.24 -12.62
N GLN A 25 -6.90 13.28 -13.30
CA GLN A 25 -6.81 13.43 -14.76
C GLN A 25 -7.49 12.28 -15.52
N ILE A 26 -7.43 11.05 -14.99
CA ILE A 26 -8.06 9.87 -15.61
C ILE A 26 -9.58 9.87 -15.37
N GLY A 27 -10.06 10.60 -14.35
CA GLY A 27 -11.46 10.61 -13.94
C GLY A 27 -11.86 9.30 -13.25
N VAL A 28 -11.07 8.87 -12.27
CA VAL A 28 -11.39 7.72 -11.39
C VAL A 28 -12.55 8.10 -10.48
N GLU A 29 -13.48 7.17 -10.29
CA GLU A 29 -14.71 7.41 -9.53
C GLU A 29 -14.63 6.90 -8.09
N ARG A 30 -13.85 5.85 -7.83
CA ARG A 30 -13.66 5.29 -6.48
C ARG A 30 -12.21 4.87 -6.26
N ILE A 31 -11.78 4.98 -5.01
CA ILE A 31 -10.46 4.55 -4.55
C ILE A 31 -10.65 3.44 -3.52
N ILE A 32 -9.88 2.34 -3.69
CA ILE A 32 -9.74 1.27 -2.71
C ILE A 32 -8.29 1.24 -2.26
N PHE A 33 -8.07 1.20 -0.95
CA PHE A 33 -6.75 1.18 -0.34
C PHE A 33 -6.55 -0.10 0.46
N LEU A 34 -5.47 -0.82 0.15
CA LEU A 34 -5.21 -2.18 0.62
C LEU A 34 -4.31 -2.26 1.88
N GLY A 35 -4.22 -1.19 2.65
CA GLY A 35 -3.43 -1.17 3.88
C GLY A 35 -2.01 -0.61 3.72
N ASP A 36 -1.34 -0.47 4.86
CA ASP A 36 -0.01 0.09 5.00
C ASP A 36 0.08 1.58 4.60
N PHE A 37 -0.81 2.42 5.20
CA PHE A 37 -0.64 3.88 5.11
C PHE A 37 0.51 4.38 6.00
N THR A 38 0.85 3.65 7.08
CA THR A 38 1.92 3.94 8.04
C THR A 38 3.19 3.11 7.79
N GLY A 39 4.21 3.32 8.61
CA GLY A 39 5.50 2.66 8.53
C GLY A 39 6.49 3.44 7.68
N TYR A 40 7.72 3.01 7.59
CA TYR A 40 8.87 3.58 6.87
C TYR A 40 9.02 5.11 6.97
N TYR A 41 8.12 5.92 6.35
CA TYR A 41 8.27 7.38 6.24
C TYR A 41 7.32 8.14 7.19
N TYR A 42 7.18 9.46 7.06
CA TYR A 42 6.96 10.36 8.19
C TYR A 42 5.59 11.02 8.22
N HIS A 43 4.80 10.92 7.13
CA HIS A 43 3.53 11.65 6.99
C HIS A 43 2.30 10.72 7.11
N SER A 44 2.35 9.76 8.06
CA SER A 44 1.29 8.75 8.21
C SER A 44 -0.08 9.38 8.47
N LYS A 45 -0.15 10.44 9.28
CA LYS A 45 -1.40 11.13 9.59
C LYS A 45 -1.95 11.87 8.37
N GLU A 46 -1.11 12.60 7.65
CA GLU A 46 -1.51 13.33 6.44
C GLU A 46 -2.01 12.36 5.36
N VAL A 47 -1.33 11.24 5.17
CA VAL A 47 -1.76 10.17 4.26
C VAL A 47 -3.13 9.63 4.66
N PHE A 48 -3.34 9.31 5.93
CA PHE A 48 -4.62 8.81 6.42
C PHE A 48 -5.74 9.84 6.24
N GLU A 49 -5.53 11.10 6.64
CA GLU A 49 -6.49 12.17 6.47
C GLU A 49 -6.86 12.39 4.99
N ARG A 50 -5.86 12.27 4.10
CA ARG A 50 -6.08 12.39 2.65
C ARG A 50 -6.98 11.27 2.11
N LEU A 51 -6.75 10.01 2.55
CA LEU A 51 -7.59 8.87 2.18
C LEU A 51 -9.03 9.02 2.69
N ILE A 52 -9.22 9.54 3.91
CA ILE A 52 -10.55 9.84 4.47
C ILE A 52 -11.26 10.93 3.64
N GLN A 53 -10.58 12.03 3.29
CA GLN A 53 -11.16 13.10 2.46
C GLN A 53 -11.64 12.59 1.10
N LEU A 54 -10.92 11.64 0.53
CA LEU A 54 -11.26 10.98 -0.74
C LEU A 54 -12.34 9.91 -0.60
N LYS A 55 -12.81 9.64 0.63
CA LYS A 55 -13.77 8.57 0.93
C LYS A 55 -13.30 7.20 0.40
N ALA A 56 -12.00 6.94 0.47
CA ALA A 56 -11.45 5.65 0.05
C ALA A 56 -12.06 4.51 0.87
N THR A 57 -12.39 3.41 0.22
CA THR A 57 -12.62 2.14 0.91
C THR A 57 -11.27 1.63 1.40
N MET A 58 -11.12 1.38 2.71
CA MET A 58 -9.81 1.06 3.29
C MET A 58 -9.86 -0.25 4.07
N ILE A 59 -8.77 -1.00 3.99
CA ILE A 59 -8.49 -2.13 4.87
C ILE A 59 -7.18 -1.89 5.62
N LEU A 60 -6.93 -2.69 6.66
CA LEU A 60 -5.69 -2.66 7.43
C LEU A 60 -4.59 -3.48 6.74
N GLY A 61 -3.35 -3.01 6.87
CA GLY A 61 -2.16 -3.79 6.56
C GLY A 61 -1.38 -4.17 7.84
N ASN A 62 -0.28 -4.87 7.67
CA ASN A 62 0.53 -5.32 8.81
C ASN A 62 1.22 -4.16 9.54
N HIS A 63 1.52 -3.05 8.88
CA HIS A 63 2.12 -1.89 9.53
C HIS A 63 1.14 -1.14 10.43
N GLU A 64 -0.16 -1.13 10.15
CA GLU A 64 -1.18 -0.64 11.07
C GLU A 64 -1.25 -1.53 12.30
N HIS A 65 -1.24 -2.86 12.16
CA HIS A 65 -1.20 -3.78 13.32
C HIS A 65 0.05 -3.57 14.18
N MET A 66 1.23 -3.38 13.58
CA MET A 66 2.44 -3.03 14.32
C MET A 66 2.31 -1.69 15.06
N LEU A 67 1.65 -0.69 14.45
CA LEU A 67 1.39 0.59 15.10
C LEU A 67 0.49 0.41 16.34
N PHE A 68 -0.55 -0.44 16.25
CA PHE A 68 -1.43 -0.75 17.36
C PHE A 68 -0.69 -1.48 18.49
N ASP A 69 0.13 -2.47 18.15
CA ASP A 69 0.96 -3.19 19.11
C ASP A 69 1.91 -2.26 19.86
N CYS A 70 2.46 -1.24 19.17
CA CYS A 70 3.25 -0.21 19.83
C CYS A 70 2.41 0.69 20.73
N ALA A 71 1.23 1.10 20.31
CA ALA A 71 0.32 1.93 21.11
C ALA A 71 -0.15 1.21 22.38
N ASP A 72 -0.36 -0.11 22.28
CA ASP A 72 -0.80 -0.97 23.39
C ASP A 72 0.39 -1.45 24.28
N GLY A 73 1.64 -1.06 23.94
CA GLY A 73 2.86 -1.41 24.69
C GLY A 73 3.30 -2.87 24.52
N ILE A 74 2.79 -3.58 23.53
CA ILE A 74 3.16 -4.97 23.20
C ILE A 74 4.49 -4.99 22.45
N LEU A 75 4.70 -4.01 21.56
CA LEU A 75 5.90 -3.88 20.74
C LEU A 75 6.59 -2.54 21.02
N ASP A 76 7.92 -2.55 21.10
CA ASP A 76 8.69 -1.33 21.24
C ASP A 76 8.90 -0.64 19.88
N ALA A 77 8.52 0.63 19.79
CA ALA A 77 8.69 1.43 18.56
C ALA A 77 10.16 1.60 18.15
N GLU A 78 11.12 1.52 19.08
CA GLU A 78 12.56 1.55 18.76
C GLU A 78 13.00 0.24 18.04
N VAL A 79 12.39 -0.90 18.37
CA VAL A 79 12.63 -2.14 17.63
C VAL A 79 12.17 -1.99 16.17
N LEU A 80 11.00 -1.39 15.97
CA LEU A 80 10.50 -1.10 14.61
C LEU A 80 11.37 -0.08 13.89
N ARG A 81 11.88 0.93 14.61
CA ARG A 81 12.75 1.95 14.03
C ARG A 81 13.97 1.33 13.35
N HIS A 82 14.64 0.40 14.01
CA HIS A 82 15.82 -0.27 13.44
C HIS A 82 15.51 -1.04 12.15
N LYS A 83 14.29 -1.53 12.00
CA LYS A 83 13.87 -2.34 10.85
C LYS A 83 13.20 -1.50 9.75
N TYR A 84 12.44 -0.47 10.12
CA TYR A 84 11.56 0.23 9.20
C TYR A 84 11.72 1.76 9.21
N GLY A 85 12.62 2.32 10.02
CA GLY A 85 12.72 3.76 10.20
C GLY A 85 11.74 4.31 11.23
N SER A 86 11.78 5.63 11.42
CA SER A 86 11.03 6.34 12.47
C SER A 86 9.54 6.51 12.18
N GLY A 87 9.00 5.99 11.07
CA GLY A 87 7.61 6.20 10.63
C GLY A 87 6.58 5.83 11.69
N HIS A 88 6.68 4.65 12.33
CA HIS A 88 5.75 4.22 13.39
C HIS A 88 5.87 5.09 14.65
N LYS A 89 7.10 5.42 15.06
CA LYS A 89 7.34 6.28 16.22
C LYS A 89 6.72 7.66 16.05
N LEU A 90 6.84 8.24 14.86
CA LEU A 90 6.22 9.54 14.55
C LEU A 90 4.70 9.41 14.41
N ALA A 91 4.18 8.32 13.85
CA ALA A 91 2.75 8.06 13.78
C ALA A 91 2.13 8.01 15.20
N LEU A 92 2.75 7.34 16.17
CA LEU A 92 2.31 7.33 17.58
C LEU A 92 2.24 8.73 18.20
N GLN A 93 3.09 9.66 17.77
CA GLN A 93 3.06 11.06 18.25
C GLN A 93 1.98 11.90 17.53
N GLN A 94 1.64 11.55 16.31
CA GLN A 94 0.71 12.29 15.46
C GLN A 94 -0.74 11.90 15.72
N PHE A 95 -1.03 10.61 15.96
CA PHE A 95 -2.38 10.12 16.20
C PHE A 95 -2.73 10.17 17.70
N SER A 96 -3.92 10.65 18.01
CA SER A 96 -4.52 10.48 19.33
C SER A 96 -5.03 9.05 19.53
N ASN A 97 -5.22 8.63 20.79
CA ASN A 97 -5.78 7.31 21.10
C ASN A 97 -7.18 7.11 20.45
N VAL A 98 -7.99 8.15 20.40
CA VAL A 98 -9.32 8.11 19.76
C VAL A 98 -9.22 7.85 18.26
N GLU A 99 -8.24 8.47 17.60
CA GLU A 99 -7.99 8.22 16.17
C GLU A 99 -7.50 6.80 15.95
N LEU A 100 -6.56 6.31 16.76
CA LEU A 100 -6.07 4.93 16.69
C LEU A 100 -7.21 3.91 16.91
N ASP A 101 -8.10 4.15 17.89
CA ASP A 101 -9.26 3.31 18.13
C ASP A 101 -10.25 3.30 16.96
N ASN A 102 -10.37 4.41 16.23
CA ASN A 102 -11.18 4.46 15.02
C ASN A 102 -10.51 3.71 13.86
N ILE A 103 -9.19 3.82 13.71
CA ILE A 103 -8.42 3.10 12.69
C ILE A 103 -8.49 1.59 12.96
N LYS A 104 -8.37 1.14 14.21
CA LYS A 104 -8.52 -0.28 14.60
C LYS A 104 -9.85 -0.93 14.18
N ARG A 105 -10.88 -0.13 13.86
CA ARG A 105 -12.19 -0.64 13.40
C ARG A 105 -12.25 -0.87 11.89
N LEU A 106 -11.25 -0.47 11.15
CA LEU A 106 -11.17 -0.80 9.72
C LEU A 106 -11.02 -2.32 9.57
N PRO A 107 -11.61 -2.91 8.52
CA PRO A 107 -11.51 -4.35 8.29
C PRO A 107 -10.13 -4.76 7.80
N ASP A 108 -9.77 -6.05 7.99
CA ASP A 108 -8.54 -6.65 7.45
C ASP A 108 -8.68 -7.08 5.98
N TYR A 109 -9.90 -7.17 5.48
CA TYR A 109 -10.20 -7.46 4.07
C TYR A 109 -11.53 -6.83 3.67
N HIS A 110 -11.75 -6.66 2.37
CA HIS A 110 -13.01 -6.15 1.83
C HIS A 110 -13.48 -7.01 0.68
N LEU A 111 -14.77 -7.37 0.70
CA LEU A 111 -15.45 -8.13 -0.36
C LEU A 111 -16.63 -7.32 -0.84
N GLU A 112 -16.76 -7.14 -2.15
CA GLU A 112 -17.92 -6.50 -2.74
C GLU A 112 -18.25 -7.08 -4.11
N ILE A 113 -19.49 -6.87 -4.54
CA ILE A 113 -19.92 -7.15 -5.92
C ILE A 113 -20.19 -5.81 -6.58
N ILE A 114 -19.51 -5.56 -7.69
CA ILE A 114 -19.69 -4.37 -8.50
C ILE A 114 -20.14 -4.82 -9.89
N ASP A 115 -21.31 -4.39 -10.31
CA ASP A 115 -22.01 -4.90 -11.47
C ASP A 115 -22.18 -6.43 -11.38
N ASN A 116 -21.45 -7.21 -12.15
CA ASN A 116 -21.50 -8.67 -12.11
C ASN A 116 -20.18 -9.31 -11.64
N PHE A 117 -19.22 -8.49 -11.18
CA PHE A 117 -17.91 -8.99 -10.76
C PHE A 117 -17.79 -9.02 -9.24
N SER A 118 -17.35 -10.15 -8.72
CA SER A 118 -16.91 -10.30 -7.34
C SER A 118 -15.48 -9.78 -7.19
N ILE A 119 -15.28 -8.88 -6.22
CA ILE A 119 -14.00 -8.23 -5.94
C ILE A 119 -13.58 -8.53 -4.52
N GLY A 120 -12.38 -9.09 -4.35
CA GLY A 120 -11.75 -9.33 -3.06
C GLY A 120 -10.50 -8.47 -2.90
N CYS A 121 -10.40 -7.76 -1.78
CA CYS A 121 -9.30 -6.89 -1.43
C CYS A 121 -8.65 -7.38 -0.14
N TYR A 122 -7.35 -7.67 -0.20
CA TYR A 122 -6.56 -8.19 0.91
C TYR A 122 -5.24 -7.43 0.96
N HIS A 123 -4.61 -7.34 2.13
CA HIS A 123 -3.28 -6.75 2.19
C HIS A 123 -2.21 -7.71 1.66
N GLY A 124 -2.08 -8.91 2.25
CA GLY A 124 -1.24 -10.00 1.76
C GLY A 124 -2.04 -11.01 0.91
N ALA A 125 -1.88 -12.30 1.17
CA ALA A 125 -2.65 -13.32 0.46
C ALA A 125 -4.05 -13.49 1.08
N PRO A 126 -5.06 -13.96 0.31
CA PRO A 126 -6.39 -14.24 0.85
C PRO A 126 -6.41 -15.22 2.02
N PHE A 127 -5.42 -16.12 2.10
CA PHE A 127 -5.29 -17.14 3.15
C PHE A 127 -4.38 -16.72 4.32
N ASP A 128 -3.59 -15.64 4.18
CA ASP A 128 -2.70 -15.14 5.21
C ASP A 128 -2.35 -13.65 4.89
N PRO A 129 -2.80 -12.68 5.71
CA PRO A 129 -2.56 -11.26 5.47
C PRO A 129 -1.08 -10.84 5.54
N ASN A 130 -0.21 -11.70 6.11
CA ASN A 130 1.23 -11.44 6.20
C ASN A 130 2.04 -12.21 5.14
N PHE A 131 1.39 -12.94 4.23
CA PHE A 131 2.07 -13.71 3.22
C PHE A 131 2.50 -12.82 2.03
N TYR A 132 3.81 -12.83 1.73
CA TYR A 132 4.37 -12.11 0.58
C TYR A 132 4.09 -12.86 -0.73
N LEU A 133 3.19 -12.34 -1.55
CA LEU A 133 2.96 -12.86 -2.90
C LEU A 133 3.90 -12.18 -3.89
N TYR A 134 4.76 -12.97 -4.52
CA TYR A 134 5.71 -12.53 -5.53
C TYR A 134 5.27 -12.93 -6.95
N PRO A 135 5.82 -12.27 -8.00
CA PRO A 135 5.47 -12.58 -9.40
C PRO A 135 5.78 -14.01 -9.84
N ASP A 136 6.70 -14.67 -9.15
CA ASP A 136 7.16 -16.05 -9.41
C ASP A 136 6.52 -17.09 -8.49
N ALA A 137 5.37 -16.74 -7.85
CA ALA A 137 4.63 -17.67 -7.00
C ALA A 137 4.26 -18.94 -7.78
N ASN A 138 4.53 -20.10 -7.18
CA ASN A 138 4.26 -21.39 -7.80
C ASN A 138 2.75 -21.74 -7.84
N SER A 139 2.39 -22.77 -8.57
CA SER A 139 0.98 -23.20 -8.76
C SER A 139 0.30 -23.59 -7.46
N GLU A 140 1.02 -24.13 -6.47
CA GLU A 140 0.47 -24.47 -5.16
C GLU A 140 0.03 -23.23 -4.39
N ILE A 141 0.86 -22.18 -4.37
CA ILE A 141 0.52 -20.90 -3.76
C ILE A 141 -0.65 -20.25 -4.50
N LEU A 142 -0.61 -20.22 -5.84
CA LEU A 142 -1.66 -19.63 -6.65
C LEU A 142 -3.01 -20.36 -6.46
N SER A 143 -3.03 -21.68 -6.35
CA SER A 143 -4.25 -22.44 -6.09
C SER A 143 -4.88 -22.11 -4.73
N ARG A 144 -4.09 -21.75 -3.71
CA ARG A 144 -4.59 -21.27 -2.41
C ARG A 144 -5.16 -19.85 -2.49
N CYS A 145 -4.75 -19.06 -3.45
CA CYS A 145 -5.34 -17.74 -3.74
C CYS A 145 -6.65 -17.84 -4.50
N ASP A 146 -6.89 -18.94 -5.20
CA ASP A 146 -8.09 -19.15 -6.02
C ASP A 146 -9.28 -19.54 -5.14
N ILE A 147 -10.01 -18.54 -4.67
CA ILE A 147 -11.15 -18.68 -3.76
C ILE A 147 -12.50 -18.43 -4.44
N GLY A 148 -12.55 -18.51 -5.77
CA GLY A 148 -13.76 -18.32 -6.56
C GLY A 148 -14.24 -16.87 -6.67
N ILE A 149 -13.33 -15.91 -6.60
CA ILE A 149 -13.57 -14.47 -6.76
C ILE A 149 -13.00 -14.02 -8.10
N ASP A 150 -13.74 -13.24 -8.88
CA ASP A 150 -13.35 -12.81 -10.23
C ASP A 150 -12.07 -11.97 -10.22
N PHE A 151 -11.95 -11.01 -9.28
CA PHE A 151 -10.76 -10.16 -9.14
C PHE A 151 -10.30 -10.11 -7.69
N ILE A 152 -9.05 -10.48 -7.45
CA ILE A 152 -8.41 -10.46 -6.14
C ILE A 152 -7.27 -9.46 -6.18
N PHE A 153 -7.36 -8.40 -5.38
CA PHE A 153 -6.34 -7.37 -5.27
C PHE A 153 -5.56 -7.51 -3.97
N VAL A 154 -4.22 -7.44 -4.08
CA VAL A 154 -3.27 -7.55 -2.96
C VAL A 154 -2.15 -6.52 -3.08
N GLY A 155 -1.43 -6.29 -1.98
CA GLY A 155 -0.23 -5.43 -1.88
C GLY A 155 0.95 -6.15 -1.22
N HIS A 156 1.46 -5.60 -0.11
CA HIS A 156 2.41 -6.16 0.86
C HIS A 156 3.81 -6.47 0.31
N SER A 157 3.94 -7.17 -0.82
CA SER A 157 5.25 -7.52 -1.40
C SER A 157 5.90 -6.35 -2.14
N HIS A 158 5.15 -5.30 -2.48
CA HIS A 158 5.56 -4.14 -3.27
C HIS A 158 6.00 -4.46 -4.72
N TYR A 159 5.69 -5.66 -5.22
CA TYR A 159 5.97 -6.07 -6.59
C TYR A 159 4.67 -6.14 -7.40
N PRO A 160 4.42 -5.18 -8.31
CA PRO A 160 3.21 -5.22 -9.12
C PRO A 160 3.25 -6.34 -10.15
N PHE A 161 2.16 -7.14 -10.20
CA PHE A 161 1.96 -8.18 -11.21
C PHE A 161 0.48 -8.51 -11.38
N ILE A 162 0.13 -9.13 -12.50
CA ILE A 162 -1.18 -9.72 -12.78
C ILE A 162 -0.96 -11.19 -13.12
N THR A 163 -1.73 -12.07 -12.51
CA THR A 163 -1.69 -13.52 -12.76
C THR A 163 -3.10 -14.05 -12.91
N GLN A 164 -3.33 -14.84 -13.97
CA GLN A 164 -4.58 -15.55 -14.16
C GLN A 164 -4.63 -16.77 -13.22
N LEU A 165 -5.72 -16.89 -12.45
CA LEU A 165 -6.07 -18.08 -11.70
C LEU A 165 -7.02 -18.98 -12.53
N GLU A 166 -7.42 -20.12 -11.98
CA GLU A 166 -8.40 -21.00 -12.64
C GLU A 166 -9.79 -20.32 -12.70
N HIS A 167 -10.20 -19.64 -11.62
CA HIS A 167 -11.53 -19.04 -11.48
C HIS A 167 -11.51 -17.51 -11.33
N GLY A 168 -10.38 -16.86 -11.53
CA GLY A 168 -10.30 -15.40 -11.39
C GLY A 168 -8.94 -14.83 -11.76
N THR A 169 -8.74 -13.57 -11.44
CA THR A 169 -7.48 -12.84 -11.68
C THR A 169 -6.92 -12.29 -10.38
N LEU A 170 -5.68 -12.64 -10.07
CA LEU A 170 -4.93 -12.09 -8.94
C LEU A 170 -4.08 -10.91 -9.41
N VAL A 171 -4.19 -9.80 -8.71
CA VAL A 171 -3.48 -8.55 -9.01
C VAL A 171 -2.74 -8.09 -7.77
N ASN A 172 -1.42 -8.07 -7.81
CA ASN A 172 -0.65 -7.29 -6.84
C ASN A 172 -0.46 -5.89 -7.40
N VAL A 173 -0.94 -4.88 -6.68
CA VAL A 173 -0.92 -3.49 -7.16
C VAL A 173 0.44 -2.82 -6.96
N GLY A 174 1.35 -3.48 -6.25
CA GLY A 174 2.65 -2.92 -5.87
C GLY A 174 2.54 -1.98 -4.68
N SER A 175 3.42 -1.00 -4.63
CA SER A 175 3.49 -0.01 -3.55
C SER A 175 3.56 1.40 -4.11
N ILE A 176 2.82 2.32 -3.48
CA ILE A 176 2.92 3.76 -3.77
C ILE A 176 4.19 4.32 -3.13
N GLY A 177 4.41 4.03 -1.85
CA GLY A 177 5.44 4.71 -1.06
C GLY A 177 6.83 4.12 -1.18
N GLN A 178 6.94 2.79 -1.44
CA GLN A 178 8.21 2.08 -1.36
C GLN A 178 8.35 1.00 -2.46
N SER A 179 8.49 1.43 -3.70
CA SER A 179 8.70 0.52 -4.83
C SER A 179 9.94 -0.37 -4.64
N ARG A 180 9.81 -1.65 -4.97
CA ARG A 180 10.93 -2.59 -4.98
C ARG A 180 11.70 -2.58 -6.30
N LYS A 181 11.16 -1.97 -7.36
CA LYS A 181 11.78 -1.94 -8.70
C LYS A 181 12.64 -0.71 -8.91
N ALA A 182 12.11 0.50 -8.63
CA ALA A 182 12.81 1.74 -8.86
C ALA A 182 12.42 2.79 -7.80
N GLY A 183 13.33 3.68 -7.44
CA GLY A 183 13.07 4.85 -6.63
C GLY A 183 12.28 5.90 -7.42
N GLY A 184 11.50 6.73 -6.72
CA GLY A 184 10.70 7.77 -7.36
C GLY A 184 9.56 7.26 -8.25
N VAL A 185 9.16 5.99 -8.08
CA VAL A 185 8.07 5.37 -8.85
C VAL A 185 7.03 4.80 -7.89
N ALA A 186 5.81 5.30 -7.98
CA ALA A 186 4.64 4.77 -7.29
C ALA A 186 3.89 3.79 -8.20
N SER A 187 3.59 2.59 -7.70
CA SER A 187 2.82 1.57 -8.43
C SER A 187 1.41 1.47 -7.87
N TRP A 188 0.41 1.35 -8.76
CA TRP A 188 -0.99 1.19 -8.42
C TRP A 188 -1.76 0.53 -9.58
N CYS A 189 -3.01 0.14 -9.37
CA CYS A 189 -3.82 -0.46 -10.42
C CYS A 189 -5.04 0.41 -10.76
N LEU A 190 -5.25 0.64 -12.07
CA LEU A 190 -6.50 1.16 -12.62
C LEU A 190 -7.34 -0.02 -13.10
N PHE A 191 -8.57 -0.14 -12.62
CA PHE A 191 -9.55 -1.11 -13.08
C PHE A 191 -10.75 -0.39 -13.71
N ASP A 192 -10.89 -0.50 -15.03
CA ASP A 192 -12.06 -0.03 -15.77
C ASP A 192 -13.07 -1.20 -15.83
N ILE A 193 -14.09 -1.15 -14.96
CA ILE A 193 -15.06 -2.23 -14.81
C ILE A 193 -15.91 -2.38 -16.08
N ASP A 194 -16.32 -1.27 -16.71
CA ASP A 194 -17.16 -1.30 -17.91
C ASP A 194 -16.49 -2.03 -19.08
N LYS A 195 -15.16 -1.96 -19.12
CA LYS A 195 -14.34 -2.63 -20.15
C LYS A 195 -13.74 -3.95 -19.68
N CYS A 196 -13.87 -4.28 -18.40
CA CYS A 196 -13.17 -5.39 -17.75
C CYS A 196 -11.64 -5.32 -18.00
N GLU A 197 -11.05 -4.12 -17.87
CA GLU A 197 -9.65 -3.85 -18.20
C GLU A 197 -8.85 -3.47 -16.95
N LEU A 198 -7.78 -4.24 -16.67
CA LEU A 198 -6.82 -4.01 -15.60
C LEU A 198 -5.54 -3.38 -16.16
N GLN A 199 -5.08 -2.30 -15.58
CA GLN A 199 -3.83 -1.62 -15.93
C GLN A 199 -2.98 -1.37 -14.71
N LEU A 200 -1.81 -2.01 -14.61
CA LEU A 200 -0.79 -1.62 -13.65
C LEU A 200 -0.17 -0.29 -14.10
N LYS A 201 -0.27 0.71 -13.27
CA LYS A 201 0.20 2.07 -13.51
C LYS A 201 1.50 2.32 -12.75
N SER A 202 2.34 3.16 -13.32
CA SER A 202 3.54 3.69 -12.68
C SER A 202 3.51 5.21 -12.77
N THR A 203 3.58 5.88 -11.62
CA THR A 203 3.58 7.34 -11.50
C THR A 203 4.92 7.78 -10.94
N TYR A 204 5.59 8.70 -11.63
CA TYR A 204 6.84 9.27 -11.15
C TYR A 204 6.58 10.42 -10.17
N TYR A 205 7.40 10.50 -9.11
CA TYR A 205 7.37 11.59 -8.15
C TYR A 205 8.79 12.01 -7.73
N ASP A 206 8.93 13.27 -7.30
CA ASP A 206 10.21 13.78 -6.81
C ASP A 206 10.52 13.25 -5.41
N THR A 207 11.65 12.56 -5.27
CA THR A 207 12.11 11.96 -4.01
C THR A 207 12.95 12.91 -3.14
N GLN A 208 13.36 14.07 -3.64
CA GLN A 208 14.36 14.93 -2.97
C GLN A 208 13.91 15.38 -1.57
N ASN A 209 12.65 15.77 -1.43
CA ASN A 209 12.12 16.22 -0.14
C ASN A 209 12.03 15.06 0.85
N LEU A 210 11.64 13.87 0.39
CA LEU A 210 11.59 12.69 1.24
C LEU A 210 13.00 12.24 1.66
N ILE A 211 13.99 12.30 0.77
CA ILE A 211 15.40 12.01 1.08
C ILE A 211 15.92 12.96 2.18
N LYS A 212 15.62 14.26 2.11
CA LYS A 212 15.99 15.21 3.19
C LYS A 212 15.40 14.84 4.53
N LEU A 213 14.16 14.34 4.55
CA LEU A 213 13.51 13.87 5.77
C LEU A 213 14.15 12.58 6.30
N VAL A 214 14.54 11.65 5.40
CA VAL A 214 15.30 10.46 5.81
C VAL A 214 16.63 10.86 6.43
N ASP A 215 17.36 11.76 5.81
CA ASP A 215 18.66 12.24 6.33
C ASP A 215 18.51 12.97 7.69
N PHE A 216 17.33 13.55 7.97
CA PHE A 216 17.04 14.22 9.25
C PHE A 216 16.58 13.26 10.35
N TYR A 217 15.61 12.37 10.06
CA TYR A 217 15.01 11.49 11.08
C TYR A 217 15.74 10.17 11.28
N ASP A 218 16.32 9.61 10.21
CA ASP A 218 16.91 8.27 10.17
C ASP A 218 18.26 8.25 9.41
N PRO A 219 19.23 9.13 9.78
CA PRO A 219 20.52 9.20 9.09
C PRO A 219 21.34 7.91 9.18
N ASP A 220 21.04 7.08 10.18
CA ASP A 220 21.68 5.78 10.46
C ASP A 220 21.00 4.61 9.72
N ILE A 221 19.89 4.83 9.03
CA ILE A 221 19.12 3.80 8.29
C ILE A 221 19.24 4.00 6.78
N GLU A 222 20.43 3.72 6.28
CA GLU A 222 20.80 4.00 4.88
C GLU A 222 19.85 3.41 3.82
N TYR A 223 19.23 2.26 4.09
CA TYR A 223 18.40 1.61 3.07
C TYR A 223 17.17 2.44 2.70
N LEU A 224 16.63 3.29 3.60
CA LEU A 224 15.49 4.15 3.29
C LEU A 224 15.80 5.12 2.16
N SER A 225 16.98 5.78 2.21
CA SER A 225 17.41 6.66 1.13
C SER A 225 17.89 5.88 -0.10
N LYS A 226 18.52 4.71 0.07
CA LYS A 226 18.94 3.85 -1.05
C LYS A 226 17.76 3.38 -1.90
N ILE A 227 16.64 3.02 -1.29
CA ILE A 227 15.42 2.65 -2.04
C ILE A 227 14.91 3.81 -2.89
N LEU A 228 14.87 5.02 -2.33
CA LEU A 228 14.42 6.23 -3.04
C LEU A 228 15.32 6.63 -4.20
N LYS A 229 16.60 6.25 -4.14
CA LYS A 229 17.62 6.54 -5.16
C LYS A 229 17.84 5.39 -6.16
N ARG A 230 17.18 4.23 -5.97
CA ARG A 230 17.38 3.05 -6.81
C ARG A 230 17.04 3.33 -8.27
N GLY A 231 17.93 3.02 -9.20
CA GLY A 231 17.76 3.21 -10.63
C GLY A 231 17.81 4.67 -11.12
N LEU A 232 18.03 5.66 -10.23
CA LEU A 232 18.20 7.07 -10.62
C LEU A 232 19.62 7.36 -11.16
N TYR A 233 20.56 6.44 -11.01
CA TYR A 233 21.98 6.59 -11.35
C TYR A 233 22.56 5.40 -12.11
N GLU A 234 21.74 4.44 -12.54
CA GLU A 234 22.17 3.37 -13.44
C GLU A 234 21.94 3.84 -14.88
N GLU A 235 22.97 4.46 -15.48
CA GLU A 235 23.15 4.55 -16.94
C GLU A 235 23.93 3.35 -17.46
#